data_3ef8be9433da20b4783472ec5882f053
#
_entry.id   3ef8be9433da20b4783472ec5882f053
#
_cell.length_a   1.000
_cell.length_b   1.000
_cell.length_c   1.000
_cell.angle_alpha   90.00
_cell.angle_beta   90.00
_cell.angle_gamma   90.00
#
_symmetry.space_group_name_H-M   'P 1'
#
loop_
_entity.id
_entity.type
_entity.pdbx_description
1 polymer ?
#
loop_
_entity_poly.entity_id
_entity_poly.type
_entity_poly.pdbx_seq_one_letter_code
_entity_poly.pdbx_strand_id
1 'polypeptide(L)'
;MQAAGSNRALTIEARVPNPDGGYIHYVLAREPVADPDRWVPLSWDNGSPEPYTIHLHPEEIFTGQQAVPVFRDYIINGRLPDPQLLRVIDV
;
A
#
# COMPACT_ATOMS: atom_id res chain seq x y z
N MET A 1 5.39 1.33 -8.25
CA MET A 1 4.41 1.71 -7.19
C MET A 1 3.04 1.79 -7.80
N GLN A 2 2.06 1.24 -7.13
CA GLN A 2 0.68 1.23 -7.61
C GLN A 2 -0.30 1.44 -6.46
N ALA A 3 -1.50 1.94 -6.80
CA ALA A 3 -2.58 2.11 -5.84
C ALA A 3 -3.82 1.36 -6.33
N ALA A 4 -4.60 0.82 -5.40
CA ALA A 4 -5.86 0.16 -5.69
C ALA A 4 -6.90 0.55 -4.65
N GLY A 5 -8.13 0.74 -5.10
CA GLY A 5 -9.24 1.19 -4.27
C GLY A 5 -9.92 2.42 -4.86
N SER A 6 -10.33 3.34 -4.01
CA SER A 6 -11.02 4.58 -4.41
C SER A 6 -10.33 5.80 -3.79
N ASN A 7 -10.79 7.01 -4.17
CA ASN A 7 -10.29 8.24 -3.56
C ASN A 7 -10.54 8.33 -2.06
N ARG A 8 -11.51 7.59 -1.54
CA ARG A 8 -11.86 7.60 -0.11
C ARG A 8 -11.06 6.60 0.69
N ALA A 9 -10.69 5.47 0.07
CA ALA A 9 -9.93 4.42 0.73
C ALA A 9 -9.17 3.63 -0.33
N LEU A 10 -7.84 3.68 -0.25
CA LEU A 10 -6.97 2.95 -1.15
C LEU A 10 -5.76 2.39 -0.43
N THR A 11 -5.18 1.35 -1.00
CA THR A 11 -3.89 0.80 -0.58
C THR A 11 -2.82 1.20 -1.57
N ILE A 12 -1.59 1.37 -1.09
CA ILE A 12 -0.42 1.64 -1.94
C ILE A 12 0.56 0.49 -1.80
N GLU A 13 0.98 -0.06 -2.93
CA GLU A 13 1.95 -1.13 -3.00
C GLU A 13 3.19 -0.67 -3.77
N ALA A 14 4.35 -1.13 -3.34
CA ALA A 14 5.60 -0.90 -4.03
C ALA A 14 6.33 -2.22 -4.28
N ARG A 15 6.95 -2.33 -5.45
CA ARG A 15 7.75 -3.48 -5.82
C ARG A 15 9.19 -3.00 -6.02
N VAL A 16 10.11 -3.60 -5.27
CA VAL A 16 11.52 -3.21 -5.27
C VAL A 16 12.35 -4.38 -5.76
N PRO A 17 13.30 -4.17 -6.68
CA PRO A 17 14.20 -5.24 -7.13
C PRO A 17 14.97 -5.83 -5.95
N ASN A 18 15.03 -7.17 -5.93
CA ASN A 18 15.80 -7.90 -4.93
C ASN A 18 17.20 -8.21 -5.52
N PRO A 19 18.31 -7.90 -4.82
CA PRO A 19 19.67 -8.25 -5.31
C PRO A 19 19.85 -9.72 -5.65
N ASP A 20 19.11 -10.62 -5.00
CA ASP A 20 19.19 -12.07 -5.25
C ASP A 20 18.31 -12.52 -6.42
N GLY A 21 17.68 -11.59 -7.13
CA GLY A 21 16.75 -11.85 -8.21
C GLY A 21 15.29 -11.66 -7.78
N GLY A 22 14.39 -11.37 -8.76
CA GLY A 22 13.00 -11.12 -8.47
C GLY A 22 12.78 -9.77 -7.79
N TYR A 23 11.69 -9.70 -7.01
CA TYR A 23 11.22 -8.45 -6.39
C TYR A 23 10.74 -8.70 -4.97
N ILE A 24 10.84 -7.66 -4.14
CA ILE A 24 10.20 -7.60 -2.83
C ILE A 24 8.97 -6.70 -2.97
N HIS A 25 7.83 -7.17 -2.51
CA HIS A 25 6.57 -6.45 -2.55
C HIS A 25 6.24 -5.92 -1.17
N TYR A 26 5.86 -4.64 -1.11
CA TYR A 26 5.52 -3.95 0.14
C TYR A 26 4.12 -3.34 0.04
N VAL A 27 3.42 -3.34 1.18
CA VAL A 27 2.30 -2.44 1.42
C VAL A 27 2.82 -1.28 2.25
N LEU A 28 2.44 -0.06 1.88
CA LEU A 28 2.87 1.16 2.54
C LEU A 28 1.87 1.57 3.63
N ALA A 29 2.38 2.11 4.74
CA ALA A 29 1.58 2.70 5.80
C ALA A 29 1.79 4.22 5.84
N ARG A 30 0.77 4.95 6.33
CA ARG A 30 0.83 6.41 6.56
C ARG A 30 1.62 6.76 7.82
N GLU A 31 1.58 5.84 8.77
CA GLU A 31 2.20 5.97 10.09
C GLU A 31 2.49 4.56 10.61
N PRO A 32 3.34 4.41 11.64
CA PRO A 32 3.64 3.09 12.19
C PRO A 32 2.37 2.38 12.67
N VAL A 33 2.28 1.08 12.39
CA VAL A 33 1.15 0.26 12.81
C VAL A 33 1.13 0.16 14.33
N ALA A 34 0.04 0.64 14.94
CA ALA A 34 -0.10 0.69 16.39
C ALA A 34 -0.44 -0.69 16.98
N ASP A 35 -1.29 -1.45 16.28
CA ASP A 35 -1.73 -2.78 16.71
C ASP A 35 -1.58 -3.77 15.56
N PRO A 36 -0.55 -4.64 15.58
CA PRO A 36 -0.30 -5.59 14.50
C PRO A 36 -1.37 -6.70 14.41
N ASP A 37 -2.22 -6.85 15.42
CA ASP A 37 -3.30 -7.81 15.40
C ASP A 37 -4.61 -7.25 14.86
N ARG A 38 -4.67 -5.94 14.59
CA ARG A 38 -5.85 -5.29 14.06
C ARG A 38 -5.81 -5.23 12.54
N TRP A 39 -6.78 -5.88 11.90
CA TRP A 39 -6.96 -5.93 10.46
C TRP A 39 -8.33 -5.39 10.09
N VAL A 40 -8.39 -4.63 8.99
CA VAL A 40 -9.64 -4.10 8.46
C VAL A 40 -9.75 -4.45 6.98
N PRO A 41 -10.97 -4.69 6.47
CA PRO A 41 -11.15 -5.00 5.06
C PRO A 41 -11.10 -3.72 4.21
N LEU A 42 -10.52 -3.84 3.03
CA LEU A 42 -10.63 -2.86 1.95
C LEU A 42 -11.15 -3.57 0.72
N SER A 43 -12.25 -3.09 0.18
CA SER A 43 -12.88 -3.67 -1.00
C SER A 43 -13.03 -2.63 -2.10
N TRP A 44 -12.91 -3.08 -3.34
CA TRP A 44 -13.21 -2.23 -4.51
C TRP A 44 -13.74 -3.10 -5.64
N ASP A 45 -14.51 -2.45 -6.52
CA ASP A 45 -15.02 -3.09 -7.72
C ASP A 45 -13.90 -3.17 -8.76
N ASN A 46 -13.59 -4.37 -9.20
CA ASN A 46 -12.56 -4.62 -10.22
C ASN A 46 -13.15 -5.13 -11.55
N GLY A 47 -14.46 -4.95 -11.74
CA GLY A 47 -15.17 -5.40 -12.93
C GLY A 47 -15.65 -6.85 -12.87
N SER A 48 -15.41 -7.57 -11.76
CA SER A 48 -15.93 -8.91 -11.56
C SER A 48 -17.30 -8.88 -10.85
N PRO A 49 -18.06 -10.00 -10.85
CA PRO A 49 -19.34 -10.06 -10.15
C PRO A 49 -19.25 -9.80 -8.64
N GLU A 50 -18.10 -10.08 -8.05
CA GLU A 50 -17.85 -9.85 -6.62
C GLU A 50 -16.72 -8.84 -6.45
N PRO A 51 -16.86 -7.90 -5.47
CA PRO A 51 -15.78 -6.96 -5.17
C PRO A 51 -14.52 -7.71 -4.72
N TYR A 52 -13.36 -7.19 -5.12
CA TYR A 52 -12.09 -7.68 -4.60
C TYR A 52 -11.88 -7.13 -3.20
N THR A 53 -11.53 -8.00 -2.26
CA THR A 53 -11.35 -7.61 -0.85
C THR A 53 -9.98 -8.08 -0.36
N ILE A 54 -9.26 -7.17 0.29
CA ILE A 54 -8.02 -7.47 1.01
C ILE A 54 -8.11 -6.98 2.45
N HIS A 55 -7.25 -7.52 3.32
CA HIS A 55 -7.18 -7.10 4.71
C HIS A 55 -5.87 -6.36 4.97
N LEU A 56 -5.97 -5.20 5.58
CA LEU A 56 -4.87 -4.28 5.86
C LEU A 56 -4.92 -3.81 7.31
N HIS A 57 -3.80 -3.30 7.79
CA HIS A 57 -3.83 -2.50 9.02
C HIS A 57 -4.47 -1.14 8.71
N PRO A 58 -5.18 -0.52 9.67
CA PRO A 58 -5.82 0.78 9.43
C PRO A 58 -4.85 1.85 8.90
N GLU A 59 -3.61 1.85 9.36
CA GLU A 59 -2.58 2.79 8.94
C GLU A 59 -2.13 2.60 7.48
N GLU A 60 -2.47 1.47 6.87
CA GLU A 60 -2.14 1.13 5.49
C GLU A 60 -3.23 1.55 4.50
N ILE A 61 -4.27 2.22 4.99
CA ILE A 61 -5.34 2.75 4.14
C ILE A 61 -5.16 4.26 4.01
N PHE A 62 -5.14 4.73 2.77
CA PHE A 62 -4.96 6.13 2.42
C PHE A 62 -6.23 6.68 1.80
N THR A 63 -6.47 7.98 1.96
CA THR A 63 -7.33 8.73 1.02
C THR A 63 -6.49 9.09 -0.19
N GLY A 64 -7.15 9.47 -1.31
CA GLY A 64 -6.43 9.94 -2.49
C GLY A 64 -5.52 11.13 -2.17
N GLN A 65 -5.97 12.03 -1.32
CA GLN A 65 -5.22 13.20 -0.87
C GLN A 65 -3.96 12.82 -0.08
N GLN A 66 -4.06 11.82 0.78
CA GLN A 66 -2.92 11.31 1.55
C GLN A 66 -1.91 10.57 0.69
N ALA A 67 -2.37 9.97 -0.41
CA ALA A 67 -1.51 9.22 -1.33
C ALA A 67 -0.64 10.14 -2.20
N VAL A 68 -1.11 11.36 -2.51
CA VAL A 68 -0.42 12.29 -3.42
C VAL A 68 1.04 12.55 -3.02
N PRO A 69 1.37 12.94 -1.77
CA PRO A 69 2.77 13.19 -1.41
C PRO A 69 3.64 11.94 -1.50
N VAL A 70 3.09 10.76 -1.25
CA VAL A 70 3.82 9.49 -1.37
C VAL A 70 4.23 9.24 -2.80
N PHE A 71 3.30 9.34 -3.75
CA PHE A 71 3.59 9.17 -5.17
C PHE A 71 4.51 10.27 -5.70
N ARG A 72 4.31 11.51 -5.26
CA ARG A 72 5.15 12.62 -5.67
C ARG A 72 6.61 12.41 -5.28
N ASP A 73 6.87 12.01 -4.05
CA ASP A 73 8.23 11.77 -3.57
C ASP A 73 8.89 10.60 -4.31
N TYR A 74 8.12 9.57 -4.63
CA TYR A 74 8.61 8.45 -5.44
C TYR A 74 8.93 8.87 -6.87
N ILE A 75 8.03 9.62 -7.53
CA ILE A 75 8.20 10.01 -8.94
C ILE A 75 9.33 11.03 -9.10
N ILE A 76 9.41 12.02 -8.21
CA ILE A 76 10.39 13.11 -8.33
C ILE A 76 11.77 12.72 -7.79
N ASN A 77 11.81 12.02 -6.65
CA ASN A 77 13.03 11.74 -5.91
C ASN A 77 13.42 10.26 -5.88
N GLY A 78 12.59 9.37 -6.42
CA GLY A 78 12.84 7.95 -6.37
C GLY A 78 12.79 7.37 -4.95
N ARG A 79 12.10 8.04 -4.02
CA ARG A 79 12.09 7.69 -2.62
C ARG A 79 10.88 6.87 -2.22
N LEU A 80 11.13 5.82 -1.45
CA LEU A 80 10.09 5.13 -0.69
C LEU A 80 10.03 5.73 0.72
N PRO A 81 8.88 5.55 1.43
CA PRO A 81 8.79 5.93 2.84
C PRO A 81 9.81 5.20 3.71
N ASP A 82 9.94 5.65 4.95
CA ASP A 82 10.77 5.02 5.96
C ASP A 82 10.48 3.51 6.04
N PRO A 83 11.51 2.64 6.19
CA PRO A 83 11.31 1.19 6.27
C PRO A 83 10.29 0.72 7.30
N GLN A 84 10.09 1.43 8.40
CA GLN A 84 9.05 1.09 9.38
C GLN A 84 7.63 1.22 8.82
N LEU A 85 7.45 1.92 7.70
CA LEU A 85 6.17 2.08 7.01
C LEU A 85 5.98 1.10 5.86
N LEU A 86 6.88 0.14 5.72
CA LEU A 86 6.85 -0.85 4.65
C LEU A 86 6.62 -2.25 5.26
N ARG A 87 5.55 -2.92 4.83
CA ARG A 87 5.27 -4.29 5.23
C ARG A 87 5.44 -5.22 4.04
N VAL A 88 6.30 -6.21 4.17
CA VAL A 88 6.48 -7.23 3.11
C VAL A 88 5.21 -8.04 2.96
N ILE A 89 4.77 -8.20 1.73
CA ILE A 89 3.63 -9.05 1.40
C ILE A 89 4.07 -10.16 0.45
N ASP A 90 3.37 -11.28 0.53
CA ASP A 90 3.57 -12.42 -0.34
C ASP A 90 2.54 -12.34 -1.47
N VAL A 91 3.02 -12.28 -2.70
CA VAL A 91 2.17 -12.14 -3.89
C VAL A 91 2.37 -13.28 -4.86
#